data_b07f405ca908ce3102a6ed6c6c7e084e
#
_entry.id   b07f405ca908ce3102a6ed6c6c7e084e
#
_cell.length_a   1.000
_cell.length_b   1.000
_cell.length_c   1.000
_cell.angle_alpha   90.00
_cell.angle_beta   90.00
_cell.angle_gamma   90.00
#
_symmetry.space_group_name_H-M   'P 1'
#
loop_
_entity.id
_entity.type
_entity.pdbx_description
1 polymer ?
#
loop_
_entity_poly.entity_id
_entity_poly.type
_entity_poly.pdbx_seq_one_letter_code
_entity_poly.pdbx_strand_id
1 'polypeptide(L)'
;GFVSPVWLSAVKQLTEATDENIYLAIKMQVSEARKVSAARKLPSRTDYALIELPVPVCGRFIRLPDREERSYLMYLDDVIRFCLPMIFSGMEYDCFEAYAFKFTKDAEMEIDNDLRNGTLQKISKAVKSRKKGDALRVIYDAEMPKDLLKRVMNRLNLDKLDTVLGGG
;
A
#
# COMPACT_ATOMS: atom_id res chain seq x y z
N GLY A 1 6.90 -13.94 12.30
CA GLY A 1 6.94 -13.81 10.84
C GLY A 1 7.27 -12.39 10.45
N PHE A 2 7.89 -12.20 9.30
CA PHE A 2 8.30 -10.87 8.80
C PHE A 2 7.19 -10.14 8.03
N VAL A 3 6.09 -10.83 7.73
CA VAL A 3 4.98 -10.28 6.95
C VAL A 3 3.71 -10.41 7.78
N SER A 4 3.08 -9.27 8.05
CA SER A 4 1.83 -9.20 8.80
C SER A 4 0.78 -8.46 7.98
N PRO A 5 -0.20 -9.15 7.39
CA PRO A 5 -1.29 -8.51 6.71
C PRO A 5 -2.21 -7.80 7.70
N VAL A 6 -2.69 -6.62 7.31
CA VAL A 6 -3.65 -5.85 8.09
C VAL A 6 -4.88 -5.59 7.23
N TRP A 7 -6.08 -5.82 7.78
CA TRP A 7 -7.31 -5.50 7.08
C TRP A 7 -7.41 -4.00 6.79
N LEU A 8 -7.65 -3.65 5.55
CA LEU A 8 -7.76 -2.23 5.17
C LEU A 8 -8.89 -1.51 5.92
N SER A 9 -9.95 -2.23 6.29
CA SER A 9 -11.04 -1.71 7.12
C SER A 9 -10.61 -1.40 8.56
N ALA A 10 -9.61 -2.09 9.09
CA ALA A 10 -9.09 -1.91 10.45
C ALA A 10 -8.04 -0.79 10.56
N VAL A 11 -7.44 -0.39 9.44
CA VAL A 11 -6.46 0.71 9.41
C VAL A 11 -7.20 2.03 9.60
N LYS A 12 -6.93 2.73 10.70
CA LYS A 12 -7.54 4.03 10.97
C LYS A 12 -6.89 5.15 10.16
N GLN A 13 -5.58 5.21 10.16
CA GLN A 13 -4.78 6.13 9.36
C GLN A 13 -3.45 5.46 8.97
N LEU A 14 -3.10 5.52 7.69
CA LEU A 14 -1.79 5.09 7.20
C LEU A 14 -0.70 6.14 7.44
N THR A 15 -1.08 7.37 7.75
CA THR A 15 -0.15 8.49 8.00
C THR A 15 0.71 8.32 9.25
N GLU A 16 0.38 7.38 10.13
CA GLU A 16 1.25 6.97 11.24
C GLU A 16 2.34 5.97 10.79
N ALA A 17 2.21 5.43 9.57
CA ALA A 17 3.19 4.52 9.01
C ALA A 17 4.47 5.27 8.61
N THR A 18 5.57 4.55 8.61
CA THR A 18 6.91 5.08 8.32
C THR A 18 6.98 5.60 6.90
N ASP A 19 7.42 6.84 6.72
CA ASP A 19 7.72 7.39 5.40
C ASP A 19 8.66 6.48 4.62
N GLU A 20 8.49 6.45 3.29
CA GLU A 20 9.32 5.69 2.34
C GLU A 20 9.09 4.17 2.29
N ASN A 21 8.28 3.58 3.15
CA ASN A 21 7.94 2.17 3.04
C ASN A 21 7.07 1.89 1.81
N ILE A 22 7.27 0.71 1.25
CA ILE A 22 6.46 0.21 0.14
C ILE A 22 5.40 -0.70 0.71
N TYR A 23 4.19 -0.55 0.22
CA TYR A 23 3.01 -1.32 0.63
C TYR A 23 2.43 -2.08 -0.55
N LEU A 24 1.85 -3.25 -0.28
CA LEU A 24 0.95 -3.93 -1.19
C LEU A 24 -0.49 -3.73 -0.74
N ALA A 25 -1.31 -3.16 -1.60
CA ALA A 25 -2.75 -3.16 -1.47
C ALA A 25 -3.30 -4.42 -2.12
N ILE A 26 -4.04 -5.21 -1.36
CA ILE A 26 -4.50 -6.54 -1.76
C ILE A 26 -6.02 -6.55 -1.83
N LYS A 27 -6.55 -7.05 -2.93
CA LYS A 27 -7.96 -7.38 -3.11
C LYS A 27 -8.11 -8.89 -3.12
N MET A 28 -9.03 -9.42 -2.33
CA MET A 28 -9.25 -10.85 -2.14
C MET A 28 -10.69 -11.20 -2.43
N GLN A 29 -10.90 -12.27 -3.17
CA GLN A 29 -12.22 -12.73 -3.56
C GLN A 29 -12.33 -14.25 -3.51
N VAL A 30 -13.55 -14.75 -3.47
CA VAL A 30 -13.84 -16.16 -3.72
C VAL A 30 -14.19 -16.31 -5.19
N SER A 31 -13.48 -17.15 -5.92
CA SER A 31 -13.73 -17.37 -7.35
C SER A 31 -15.13 -17.99 -7.58
N GLU A 32 -15.70 -17.73 -8.75
CA GLU A 32 -16.99 -18.32 -9.12
C GLU A 32 -16.93 -19.87 -9.14
N ALA A 33 -15.81 -20.43 -9.60
CA ALA A 33 -15.59 -21.87 -9.61
C ALA A 33 -15.69 -22.47 -8.21
N ARG A 34 -15.11 -21.82 -7.21
CA ARG A 34 -15.14 -22.28 -5.83
C ARG A 34 -16.52 -22.08 -5.20
N LYS A 35 -17.24 -21.02 -5.57
CA LYS A 35 -18.63 -20.80 -5.10
C LYS A 35 -19.56 -21.92 -5.57
N VAL A 36 -19.38 -22.40 -6.79
CA VAL A 36 -20.21 -23.48 -7.38
C VAL A 36 -19.84 -24.84 -6.80
N SER A 37 -18.55 -25.11 -6.58
CA SER A 37 -18.05 -26.41 -6.11
C SER A 37 -18.18 -26.64 -4.60
N ALA A 38 -18.44 -25.58 -3.83
CA ALA A 38 -18.57 -25.70 -2.39
C ALA A 38 -19.89 -26.39 -1.99
N ALA A 39 -19.83 -27.32 -1.05
CA ALA A 39 -21.02 -27.97 -0.48
C ALA A 39 -21.97 -26.97 0.23
N ARG A 40 -21.44 -25.82 0.59
CA ARG A 40 -22.16 -24.67 1.15
C ARG A 40 -22.01 -23.49 0.22
N LYS A 41 -23.09 -22.80 -0.12
CA LYS A 41 -23.07 -21.58 -0.94
C LYS A 41 -22.23 -20.52 -0.23
N LEU A 42 -21.04 -20.26 -0.76
CA LEU A 42 -20.16 -19.21 -0.26
C LEU A 42 -20.67 -17.82 -0.68
N PRO A 43 -20.66 -16.84 0.21
CA PRO A 43 -21.10 -15.49 -0.14
C PRO A 43 -20.12 -14.87 -1.15
N SER A 44 -20.65 -14.06 -2.06
CA SER A 44 -19.82 -13.19 -2.89
C SER A 44 -19.23 -12.10 -2.00
N ARG A 45 -18.00 -12.32 -1.56
CA ARG A 45 -17.29 -11.42 -0.65
C ARG A 45 -16.01 -10.92 -1.29
N THR A 46 -15.81 -9.62 -1.24
CA THR A 46 -14.55 -8.96 -1.59
C THR A 46 -14.01 -8.27 -0.36
N ASP A 47 -12.81 -8.63 0.03
CA ASP A 47 -12.11 -8.00 1.14
C ASP A 47 -10.78 -7.41 0.69
N TYR A 48 -10.25 -6.53 1.50
CA TYR A 48 -9.07 -5.75 1.18
C TYR A 48 -8.12 -5.75 2.36
N ALA A 49 -6.83 -5.96 2.08
CA ALA A 49 -5.76 -5.95 3.08
C ALA A 49 -4.59 -5.10 2.61
N LEU A 50 -3.73 -4.77 3.55
CA LEU A 50 -2.43 -4.14 3.31
C LEU A 50 -1.33 -5.03 3.86
N ILE A 51 -0.22 -5.10 3.13
CA ILE A 51 1.04 -5.66 3.62
C ILE A 51 2.11 -4.58 3.44
N GLU A 52 2.77 -4.22 4.53
CA GLU A 52 4.00 -3.46 4.48
C GLU A 52 5.14 -4.39 4.06
N LEU A 53 5.91 -4.00 3.05
CA LEU A 53 7.04 -4.81 2.60
C LEU A 53 8.19 -4.69 3.61
N PRO A 54 8.73 -5.80 4.12
CA PRO A 54 9.84 -5.78 5.08
C PRO A 54 11.19 -5.50 4.39
N VAL A 55 11.25 -4.43 3.58
CA VAL A 55 12.45 -4.04 2.83
C VAL A 55 13.67 -3.82 3.74
N PRO A 56 13.56 -3.20 4.93
CA PRO A 56 14.70 -3.01 5.82
C PRO A 56 15.32 -4.33 6.31
N VAL A 57 14.54 -5.41 6.34
CA VAL A 57 14.98 -6.73 6.83
C VAL A 57 15.42 -7.65 5.69
N CYS A 58 14.64 -7.69 4.61
CA CYS A 58 14.83 -8.65 3.52
C CYS A 58 15.57 -8.05 2.31
N GLY A 59 15.69 -6.71 2.25
CA GLY A 59 16.11 -6.03 1.02
C GLY A 59 14.98 -5.94 -0.02
N ARG A 60 15.21 -5.18 -1.07
CA ARG A 60 14.24 -5.00 -2.17
C ARG A 60 14.26 -6.19 -3.15
N PHE A 61 15.38 -6.88 -3.23
CA PHE A 61 15.62 -8.00 -4.14
C PHE A 61 15.94 -9.27 -3.37
N ILE A 62 15.31 -10.35 -3.75
CA ILE A 62 15.54 -11.68 -3.20
C ILE A 62 16.32 -12.48 -4.23
N ARG A 63 17.49 -12.99 -3.82
CA ARG A 63 18.24 -13.92 -4.64
C ARG A 63 17.59 -15.30 -4.56
N LEU A 64 17.24 -15.83 -5.72
CA LEU A 64 16.74 -17.19 -5.87
C LEU A 64 17.92 -18.17 -6.04
N PRO A 65 17.69 -19.47 -5.83
CA PRO A 65 18.71 -20.48 -6.13
C PRO A 65 19.20 -20.40 -7.57
N ASP A 66 20.50 -20.50 -7.76
CA ASP A 66 21.12 -20.50 -9.07
C ASP A 66 20.68 -21.75 -9.86
N ARG A 67 20.44 -21.62 -11.16
CA ARG A 67 20.13 -22.71 -12.07
C ARG A 67 20.95 -22.53 -13.35
N GLU A 68 21.53 -23.61 -13.86
CA GLU A 68 22.27 -23.62 -15.14
C GLU A 68 23.31 -22.47 -15.23
N GLU A 69 24.10 -22.30 -14.16
CA GLU A 69 25.12 -21.27 -14.03
C GLU A 69 24.58 -19.83 -14.10
N ARG A 70 23.27 -19.64 -13.94
CA ARG A 70 22.62 -18.32 -13.91
C ARG A 70 22.12 -17.99 -12.53
N SER A 71 22.34 -16.73 -12.13
CA SER A 71 21.79 -16.18 -10.90
C SER A 71 20.46 -15.49 -11.21
N TYR A 72 19.48 -15.71 -10.36
CA TYR A 72 18.15 -15.14 -10.47
C TYR A 72 17.87 -14.20 -9.31
N LEU A 73 17.30 -13.06 -9.63
CA LEU A 73 16.82 -12.08 -8.67
C LEU A 73 15.32 -11.85 -8.90
N MET A 74 14.58 -11.73 -7.81
CA MET A 74 13.15 -11.44 -7.84
C MET A 74 12.86 -10.25 -6.93
N TYR A 75 11.93 -9.40 -7.30
CA TYR A 75 11.46 -8.35 -6.40
C TYR A 75 10.76 -8.95 -5.19
N LEU A 76 10.97 -8.33 -4.02
CA LEU A 76 10.33 -8.78 -2.77
C LEU A 76 8.80 -8.77 -2.87
N ASP A 77 8.21 -7.77 -3.53
CA ASP A 77 6.77 -7.70 -3.76
C ASP A 77 6.24 -8.87 -4.62
N ASP A 78 7.00 -9.33 -5.63
CA ASP A 78 6.61 -10.49 -6.43
C ASP A 78 6.69 -11.80 -5.63
N VAL A 79 7.70 -11.92 -4.77
CA VAL A 79 7.77 -13.05 -3.83
C VAL A 79 6.54 -13.06 -2.91
N ILE A 80 6.16 -11.91 -2.38
CA ILE A 80 4.98 -11.81 -1.50
C ILE A 80 3.70 -12.08 -2.28
N ARG A 81 3.55 -11.54 -3.51
CA ARG A 81 2.40 -11.85 -4.39
C ARG A 81 2.26 -13.36 -4.62
N PHE A 82 3.36 -14.03 -4.90
CA PHE A 82 3.37 -15.49 -5.06
C PHE A 82 2.94 -16.22 -3.77
N CYS A 83 3.28 -15.69 -2.61
CA CYS A 83 2.96 -16.28 -1.31
C CYS A 83 1.57 -15.91 -0.77
N LEU A 84 0.77 -15.06 -1.44
CA LEU A 84 -0.53 -14.63 -0.94
C LEU A 84 -1.48 -15.78 -0.58
N PRO A 85 -1.62 -16.85 -1.39
CA PRO A 85 -2.45 -17.99 -1.03
C PRO A 85 -2.00 -18.67 0.27
N MET A 86 -0.70 -18.67 0.55
CA MET A 86 -0.14 -19.22 1.79
C MET A 86 -0.36 -18.27 2.97
N ILE A 87 -0.14 -16.96 2.77
CA ILE A 87 -0.33 -15.93 3.81
C ILE A 87 -1.78 -15.92 4.30
N PHE A 88 -2.73 -16.10 3.39
CA PHE A 88 -4.16 -16.13 3.69
C PHE A 88 -4.77 -17.54 3.73
N SER A 89 -3.95 -18.58 3.96
CA SER A 89 -4.36 -19.98 3.85
C SER A 89 -5.48 -20.40 4.81
N GLY A 90 -5.67 -19.70 5.92
CA GLY A 90 -6.78 -19.97 6.85
C GLY A 90 -8.12 -19.35 6.45
N MET A 91 -8.18 -18.68 5.29
CA MET A 91 -9.32 -17.91 4.84
C MET A 91 -9.95 -18.52 3.58
N GLU A 92 -11.20 -18.18 3.30
CA GLU A 92 -11.96 -18.77 2.19
C GLU A 92 -11.65 -18.16 0.81
N TYR A 93 -10.61 -17.31 0.70
CA TYR A 93 -10.24 -16.66 -0.56
C TYR A 93 -9.32 -17.54 -1.40
N ASP A 94 -9.48 -17.48 -2.72
CA ASP A 94 -8.65 -18.18 -3.70
C ASP A 94 -8.28 -17.31 -4.90
N CYS A 95 -8.77 -16.08 -4.96
CA CYS A 95 -8.42 -15.09 -5.95
C CYS A 95 -7.79 -13.86 -5.27
N PHE A 96 -6.58 -13.52 -5.67
CA PHE A 96 -5.80 -12.43 -5.08
C PHE A 96 -5.25 -11.52 -6.17
N GLU A 97 -5.45 -10.22 -6.00
CA GLU A 97 -4.82 -9.16 -6.78
C GLU A 97 -4.03 -8.28 -5.81
N ALA A 98 -2.79 -7.92 -6.14
CA ALA A 98 -1.97 -7.10 -5.25
C ALA A 98 -1.14 -6.09 -6.04
N TYR A 99 -1.23 -4.85 -5.63
CA TYR A 99 -0.64 -3.69 -6.31
C TYR A 99 0.21 -2.90 -5.34
N ALA A 100 1.40 -2.52 -5.79
CA ALA A 100 2.33 -1.75 -4.98
C ALA A 100 1.92 -0.27 -4.93
N PHE A 101 2.12 0.35 -3.78
CA PHE A 101 2.10 1.79 -3.64
C PHE A 101 3.10 2.25 -2.59
N LYS A 102 3.53 3.50 -2.73
CA LYS A 102 4.41 4.18 -1.79
C LYS A 102 3.86 5.58 -1.54
N PHE A 103 4.00 6.07 -0.33
CA PHE A 103 3.76 7.47 -0.04
C PHE A 103 4.96 8.09 0.68
N THR A 104 5.16 9.36 0.44
CA THR A 104 6.20 10.16 1.10
C THR A 104 5.61 11.50 1.50
N LYS A 105 6.05 12.05 2.62
CA LYS A 105 5.72 13.42 2.99
C LYS A 105 6.50 14.36 2.09
N ASP A 106 5.81 15.32 1.51
CA ASP A 106 6.42 16.27 0.59
C ASP A 106 6.88 17.53 1.35
N ALA A 107 8.09 17.47 1.87
CA ALA A 107 8.70 18.59 2.58
C ALA A 107 8.90 19.85 1.70
N GLU A 108 8.97 19.68 0.37
CA GLU A 108 9.13 20.82 -0.55
C GLU A 108 7.86 21.63 -0.72
N MET A 109 6.68 21.02 -0.61
CA MET A 109 5.41 21.76 -0.67
C MET A 109 5.19 22.66 0.55
N GLU A 110 5.79 22.34 1.69
CA GLU A 110 5.76 23.22 2.88
C GLU A 110 6.54 24.51 2.63
N ILE A 111 7.66 24.48 1.92
CA ILE A 111 8.52 25.65 1.64
C ILE A 111 7.84 26.61 0.68
N ASP A 112 7.14 26.13 -0.35
CA ASP A 112 6.49 26.98 -1.35
C ASP A 112 5.25 27.71 -0.79
N ASN A 113 4.51 27.06 0.10
CA ASN A 113 3.44 27.72 0.86
C ASN A 113 3.98 28.74 1.87
N ASP A 114 5.17 28.53 2.40
CA ASP A 114 5.80 29.44 3.35
C ASP A 114 6.31 30.71 2.68
N LEU A 115 6.79 30.67 1.45
CA LEU A 115 7.29 31.83 0.72
C LEU A 115 6.18 32.82 0.28
N ARG A 116 4.94 32.36 0.15
CA ARG A 116 3.80 33.17 -0.29
C ARG A 116 3.09 33.97 0.80
N ASN A 117 3.30 33.61 2.05
CA ASN A 117 2.63 34.24 3.18
C ASN A 117 3.64 34.92 4.13
N GLY A 118 3.63 36.27 4.26
CA GLY A 118 4.58 37.10 5.02
C GLY A 118 5.03 36.62 6.41
N THR A 119 6.26 36.98 6.77
CA THR A 119 7.19 36.31 7.69
C THR A 119 6.80 36.13 9.16
N LEU A 120 5.83 36.84 9.72
CA LEU A 120 5.53 36.80 11.15
C LEU A 120 4.24 36.04 11.54
N GLN A 121 3.31 35.88 10.62
CA GLN A 121 2.14 34.99 10.82
C GLN A 121 2.49 33.51 10.60
N LYS A 122 3.64 33.23 10.04
CA LYS A 122 4.11 31.91 9.63
C LYS A 122 4.56 31.01 10.78
N ILE A 123 5.26 31.57 11.78
CA ILE A 123 5.78 30.77 12.90
C ILE A 123 4.64 30.22 13.77
N SER A 124 3.57 30.97 13.95
CA SER A 124 2.43 30.50 14.74
C SER A 124 1.49 29.55 13.96
N LYS A 125 1.45 29.65 12.61
CA LYS A 125 0.71 28.71 11.76
C LYS A 125 1.50 27.43 11.49
N ALA A 126 2.79 27.50 11.24
CA ALA A 126 3.66 26.33 11.05
C ALA A 126 3.67 25.41 12.28
N VAL A 127 3.64 25.97 13.50
CA VAL A 127 3.50 25.19 14.73
C VAL A 127 2.09 24.61 14.90
N LYS A 128 1.05 25.24 14.31
CA LYS A 128 -0.33 24.73 14.32
C LYS A 128 -0.64 23.79 13.15
N SER A 129 0.03 23.93 11.98
CA SER A 129 -0.17 23.08 10.82
C SER A 129 0.54 21.73 10.94
N ARG A 130 1.60 21.61 11.76
CA ARG A 130 2.21 20.33 12.13
C ARG A 130 1.25 19.31 12.75
N LYS A 131 0.03 19.71 13.08
CA LYS A 131 -1.07 18.84 13.54
C LYS A 131 -2.15 18.54 12.49
N LYS A 132 -2.05 19.14 11.27
CA LYS A 132 -2.95 18.86 10.15
C LYS A 132 -2.11 18.38 8.97
N GLY A 133 -2.03 17.07 8.82
CA GLY A 133 -1.51 16.31 7.72
C GLY A 133 -0.55 17.02 6.76
N ASP A 134 0.75 16.68 6.86
CA ASP A 134 1.73 17.08 5.85
C ASP A 134 1.24 16.64 4.47
N ALA A 135 1.47 17.42 3.42
CA ALA A 135 1.13 17.04 2.07
C ALA A 135 1.81 15.70 1.71
N LEU A 136 1.06 14.81 1.09
CA LEU A 136 1.54 13.47 0.72
C LEU A 136 1.75 13.38 -0.78
N ARG A 137 2.86 12.76 -1.16
CA ARG A 137 3.04 12.27 -2.52
C ARG A 137 2.79 10.76 -2.51
N VAL A 138 1.84 10.31 -3.32
CA VAL A 138 1.52 8.89 -3.46
C VAL A 138 1.88 8.44 -4.86
N ILE A 139 2.70 7.40 -4.96
CA ILE A 139 3.00 6.71 -6.21
C ILE A 139 2.40 5.32 -6.09
N TYR A 140 1.63 4.90 -7.08
CA TYR A 140 0.94 3.63 -7.09
C TYR A 140 1.05 2.94 -8.45
N ASP A 141 0.92 1.62 -8.47
CA ASP A 141 0.88 0.81 -9.69
C ASP A 141 -0.29 1.25 -10.59
N ALA A 142 0.00 1.66 -11.82
CA ALA A 142 -1.00 2.20 -12.75
C ALA A 142 -2.13 1.20 -13.09
N GLU A 143 -1.87 -0.10 -12.93
CA GLU A 143 -2.86 -1.16 -13.14
C GLU A 143 -3.78 -1.38 -11.94
N MET A 144 -3.55 -0.68 -10.82
CA MET A 144 -4.38 -0.81 -9.62
C MET A 144 -5.85 -0.48 -9.93
N PRO A 145 -6.80 -1.40 -9.61
CA PRO A 145 -8.22 -1.16 -9.82
C PRO A 145 -8.73 0.08 -9.08
N LYS A 146 -9.60 0.84 -9.72
CA LYS A 146 -10.12 2.12 -9.17
C LYS A 146 -10.82 1.97 -7.82
N ASP A 147 -11.49 0.83 -7.57
CA ASP A 147 -12.14 0.55 -6.29
C ASP A 147 -11.13 0.36 -5.16
N LEU A 148 -10.03 -0.35 -5.42
CA LEU A 148 -8.92 -0.53 -4.49
C LEU A 148 -8.17 0.79 -4.26
N LEU A 149 -7.83 1.51 -5.33
CA LEU A 149 -7.17 2.82 -5.25
C LEU A 149 -7.98 3.79 -4.38
N LYS A 150 -9.29 3.91 -4.64
CA LYS A 150 -10.16 4.78 -3.85
C LYS A 150 -10.16 4.43 -2.36
N ARG A 151 -10.11 3.14 -2.02
CA ARG A 151 -10.04 2.69 -0.62
C ARG A 151 -8.71 3.06 0.03
N VAL A 152 -7.59 2.88 -0.68
CA VAL A 152 -6.25 3.28 -0.22
C VAL A 152 -6.21 4.80 0.00
N MET A 153 -6.67 5.58 -0.98
CA MET A 153 -6.69 7.05 -0.90
C MET A 153 -7.53 7.54 0.30
N ASN A 154 -8.71 6.94 0.53
CA ASN A 154 -9.54 7.29 1.68
C ASN A 154 -8.84 6.99 3.03
N ARG A 155 -7.98 5.95 3.09
CA ARG A 155 -7.24 5.61 4.30
C ARG A 155 -6.01 6.49 4.52
N LEU A 156 -5.45 7.05 3.47
CA LEU A 156 -4.41 8.08 3.52
C LEU A 156 -4.97 9.46 3.88
N ASN A 157 -6.30 9.62 3.83
CA ASN A 157 -7.00 10.90 4.10
C ASN A 157 -6.45 12.04 3.23
N LEU A 158 -6.27 11.79 1.93
CA LEU A 158 -5.71 12.75 0.98
C LEU A 158 -6.59 13.99 0.87
N ASP A 159 -5.95 15.13 0.77
CA ASP A 159 -6.59 16.43 0.53
C ASP A 159 -6.17 17.03 -0.83
N LYS A 160 -6.52 18.30 -1.07
CA LYS A 160 -6.24 18.99 -2.33
C LYS A 160 -4.76 19.31 -2.56
N LEU A 161 -3.93 19.20 -1.53
CA LEU A 161 -2.48 19.48 -1.58
C LEU A 161 -1.68 18.22 -1.93
N ASP A 162 -2.32 17.05 -1.85
CA ASP A 162 -1.65 15.79 -2.07
C ASP A 162 -1.45 15.52 -3.57
N THR A 163 -0.30 14.91 -3.89
CA THR A 163 0.04 14.52 -5.26
C THR A 163 -0.11 13.01 -5.42
N VAL A 164 -0.89 12.59 -6.41
CA VAL A 164 -1.17 11.17 -6.70
C VAL A 164 -0.71 10.85 -8.11
N LEU A 165 0.25 9.93 -8.25
CA LEU A 165 0.89 9.58 -9.50
C LEU A 165 0.75 8.07 -9.77
N GLY A 166 0.19 7.72 -10.92
CA GLY A 166 0.26 6.36 -11.44
C GLY A 166 1.65 6.11 -12.03
N GLY A 167 2.30 5.03 -11.60
CA GLY A 167 3.58 4.56 -12.10
C GLY A 167 3.47 3.14 -12.66
N GLY A 168 4.31 2.80 -13.59
CA GLY A 168 4.43 1.45 -14.14
C GLY A 168 5.83 0.94 -13.99
#